data_f44ab9354b5d1b816c89c73ae3faf80a
#
_entry.id   f44ab9354b5d1b816c89c73ae3faf80a
#
_cell.length_a   1.000
_cell.length_b   1.000
_cell.length_c   1.000
_cell.angle_alpha   90.00
_cell.angle_beta   90.00
_cell.angle_gamma   90.00
#
_symmetry.space_group_name_H-M   'P 1'
#
loop_
_entity.id
_entity.type
_entity.pdbx_description
1 polymer ?
#
loop_
_entity_poly.entity_id
_entity_poly.type
_entity_poly.pdbx_seq_one_letter_code
_entity_poly.pdbx_strand_id
1 'polypeptide(L)'
;LCLFGFPVHGEFARVLRAGGELVQVDAGPEHLRELREIIYPALKRQRPTAAPTPPGFRHLGTETLGYSLALAGAEAIADLLAMTPHLYRASAEGRARAAALTALTLTVDVRLARFARKAA
;
A
#
# COMPACT_ATOMS: atom_id res chain seq x y z
N LEU A 1 -2.19 9.11 11.86
CA LEU A 1 -1.44 8.21 10.98
C LEU A 1 -2.37 7.15 10.40
N CYS A 2 -2.43 7.06 9.08
CA CYS A 2 -3.22 6.06 8.38
C CYS A 2 -2.29 5.24 7.49
N LEU A 3 -2.12 3.95 7.82
CA LEU A 3 -1.24 3.01 7.11
C LEU A 3 -2.07 2.00 6.35
N PHE A 4 -2.05 2.06 5.01
CA PHE A 4 -2.71 1.08 4.13
C PHE A 4 -4.18 0.81 4.45
N GLY A 5 -4.85 1.78 5.09
CA GLY A 5 -6.23 1.65 5.51
C GLY A 5 -7.19 2.36 4.56
N PHE A 6 -8.46 2.27 4.88
CA PHE A 6 -9.50 3.06 4.22
C PHE A 6 -9.69 4.36 5.02
N PRO A 7 -9.19 5.50 4.51
CA PRO A 7 -9.24 6.73 5.27
C PRO A 7 -10.67 7.27 5.37
N VAL A 8 -11.05 7.62 6.59
CA VAL A 8 -12.31 8.33 6.87
C VAL A 8 -11.95 9.78 7.19
N HIS A 9 -11.71 10.56 6.15
CA HIS A 9 -11.15 11.91 6.29
C HIS A 9 -12.01 12.86 7.13
N GLY A 10 -13.33 12.70 7.08
CA GLY A 10 -14.23 13.49 7.92
C GLY A 10 -13.98 13.25 9.41
N GLU A 11 -13.73 12.02 9.81
CA GLU A 11 -13.40 11.69 11.20
C GLU A 11 -11.99 12.17 11.58
N PHE A 12 -11.06 12.09 10.67
CA PHE A 12 -9.71 12.63 10.90
C PHE A 12 -9.77 14.14 11.13
N ALA A 13 -10.56 14.85 10.32
CA ALA A 13 -10.76 16.29 10.50
C ALA A 13 -11.44 16.61 11.84
N ARG A 14 -12.38 15.77 12.26
CA ARG A 14 -13.11 15.96 13.53
C ARG A 14 -12.19 15.85 14.74
N VAL A 15 -11.26 14.89 14.75
CA VAL A 15 -10.40 14.62 15.90
C VAL A 15 -9.12 15.44 15.92
N LEU A 16 -8.69 15.96 14.76
CA LEU A 16 -7.49 16.78 14.67
C LEU A 16 -7.80 18.24 15.00
N ARG A 17 -6.94 18.86 15.79
CA ARG A 17 -6.97 20.32 15.98
C ARG A 17 -6.61 21.03 14.68
N ALA A 18 -6.97 22.29 14.55
CA ALA A 18 -6.50 23.14 13.47
C ALA A 18 -4.97 23.15 13.40
N GLY A 19 -4.39 22.95 12.23
CA GLY A 19 -2.96 22.80 12.04
C GLY A 19 -2.39 21.43 12.40
N GLY A 20 -3.21 20.52 12.93
CA GLY A 20 -2.80 19.14 13.17
C GLY A 20 -2.50 18.41 11.86
N GLU A 21 -1.58 17.45 11.88
CA GLU A 21 -1.15 16.75 10.67
C GLU A 21 -1.74 15.35 10.56
N LEU A 22 -2.15 15.02 9.35
CA LEU A 22 -2.46 13.65 8.92
C LEU A 22 -1.30 13.15 8.08
N VAL A 23 -0.77 11.99 8.44
CA VAL A 23 0.19 11.25 7.61
C VAL A 23 -0.50 10.00 7.09
N GLN A 24 -0.59 9.89 5.78
CA GLN A 24 -1.23 8.78 5.09
C GLN A 24 -0.19 8.04 4.27
N VAL A 25 -0.10 6.73 4.49
CA VAL A 25 0.84 5.86 3.79
C VAL A 25 0.06 4.86 2.95
N ASP A 26 0.28 4.88 1.65
CA ASP A 26 -0.39 4.01 0.70
C ASP A 26 0.60 3.33 -0.22
N ALA A 27 0.17 2.21 -0.81
CA ALA A 27 0.94 1.49 -1.80
C ALA A 27 1.08 2.31 -3.09
N GLY A 28 2.29 2.38 -3.62
CA GLY A 28 2.54 2.90 -4.96
C GLY A 28 2.20 1.86 -6.04
N PRO A 29 2.29 2.25 -7.34
CA PRO A 29 1.88 1.38 -8.45
C PRO A 29 2.74 0.12 -8.60
N GLU A 30 3.98 0.15 -8.14
CA GLU A 30 4.92 -0.98 -8.26
C GLU A 30 5.01 -1.82 -6.98
N HIS A 31 4.22 -1.48 -5.95
CA HIS A 31 4.29 -2.18 -4.66
C HIS A 31 3.93 -3.65 -4.78
N LEU A 32 4.83 -4.53 -4.33
CA LEU A 32 4.70 -5.99 -4.38
C LEU A 32 4.39 -6.52 -5.80
N ARG A 33 4.91 -5.85 -6.82
CA ARG A 33 4.65 -6.18 -8.21
C ARG A 33 4.95 -7.64 -8.52
N GLU A 34 6.09 -8.15 -8.07
CA GLU A 34 6.55 -9.51 -8.34
C GLU A 34 5.60 -10.55 -7.76
N LEU A 35 5.07 -10.30 -6.56
CA LEU A 35 4.07 -11.17 -5.95
C LEU A 35 2.75 -11.14 -6.73
N ARG A 36 2.31 -9.95 -7.14
CA ARG A 36 1.07 -9.80 -7.92
C ARG A 36 1.18 -10.47 -9.29
N GLU A 37 2.33 -10.43 -9.95
CA GLU A 37 2.57 -11.13 -11.21
C GLU A 37 2.46 -12.63 -11.07
N ILE A 38 2.83 -13.18 -9.92
CA ILE A 38 2.77 -14.62 -9.64
C ILE A 38 1.34 -15.08 -9.39
N ILE A 39 0.57 -14.33 -8.61
CA ILE A 39 -0.75 -14.76 -8.15
C ILE A 39 -1.89 -14.37 -9.07
N TYR A 40 -1.72 -13.36 -9.91
CA TYR A 40 -2.75 -12.92 -10.84
C TYR A 40 -2.39 -13.30 -12.28
N PRO A 41 -3.36 -13.78 -13.08
CA PRO A 41 -3.09 -14.17 -14.48
C PRO A 41 -2.76 -12.99 -15.38
N ALA A 42 -3.21 -11.79 -15.03
CA ALA A 42 -2.87 -10.57 -15.75
C ALA A 42 -2.82 -9.41 -14.77
N LEU A 43 -1.77 -8.59 -14.87
CA LEU A 43 -1.68 -7.34 -14.11
C LEU A 43 -2.42 -6.24 -14.83
N LYS A 44 -3.34 -5.61 -14.12
CA LYS A 44 -3.86 -4.32 -14.54
C LYS A 44 -2.80 -3.27 -14.24
N ARG A 45 -2.39 -2.50 -15.25
CA ARG A 45 -1.55 -1.34 -15.03
C ARG A 45 -2.28 -0.37 -14.10
N GLN A 46 -1.74 -0.18 -12.93
CA GLN A 46 -2.20 0.88 -12.05
C GLN A 46 -1.59 2.19 -12.55
N ARG A 47 -2.45 3.15 -12.89
CA ARG A 47 -1.98 4.49 -13.19
C ARG A 47 -1.51 5.15 -11.88
N PRO A 48 -0.33 5.80 -11.88
CA PRO A 48 0.06 6.61 -10.75
C PRO A 48 -0.91 7.80 -10.65
N THR A 49 -1.88 7.68 -9.77
CA THR A 49 -2.74 8.80 -9.41
C THR A 49 -2.23 9.40 -8.11
N ALA A 50 -1.92 10.68 -8.12
CA ALA A 50 -1.72 11.41 -6.89
C ALA A 50 -3.00 11.32 -6.06
N ALA A 51 -2.87 10.96 -4.77
CA ALA A 51 -4.01 10.97 -3.88
C ALA A 51 -4.61 12.38 -3.82
N PRO A 52 -5.93 12.54 -4.03
CA PRO A 52 -6.55 13.85 -3.98
C PRO A 52 -6.43 14.41 -2.56
N THR A 53 -6.30 15.73 -2.47
CA THR A 53 -6.33 16.39 -1.16
C THR A 53 -7.73 16.27 -0.57
N PRO A 54 -7.89 15.67 0.61
CA PRO A 54 -9.21 15.53 1.21
C PRO A 54 -9.79 16.88 1.64
N PRO A 55 -11.13 17.02 1.63
CA PRO A 55 -11.77 18.24 2.11
C PRO A 55 -11.40 18.55 3.55
N GLY A 56 -11.15 19.82 3.84
CA GLY A 56 -10.76 20.26 5.18
C GLY A 56 -9.26 20.15 5.48
N PHE A 57 -8.47 19.69 4.51
CA PHE A 57 -7.02 19.55 4.64
C PHE A 57 -6.28 20.35 3.57
N ARG A 58 -5.03 20.69 3.88
CA ARG A 58 -4.09 21.29 2.96
C ARG A 58 -2.94 20.32 2.73
N HIS A 59 -2.62 20.02 1.50
CA HIS A 59 -1.51 19.14 1.16
C HIS A 59 -0.18 19.81 1.49
N LEU A 60 0.64 19.15 2.30
CA LEU A 60 1.96 19.62 2.70
C LEU A 60 3.07 19.06 1.80
N GLY A 61 2.94 17.83 1.36
CA GLY A 61 3.92 17.17 0.53
C GLY A 61 3.67 15.68 0.43
N THR A 62 4.26 15.05 -0.57
CA THR A 62 4.22 13.60 -0.75
C THR A 62 5.62 13.10 -1.00
N GLU A 63 6.04 12.09 -0.25
CA GLU A 63 7.31 11.40 -0.44
C GLU A 63 7.07 9.99 -0.95
N THR A 64 7.95 9.53 -1.83
CA THR A 64 7.95 8.16 -2.31
C THR A 64 9.11 7.42 -1.69
N LEU A 65 8.83 6.24 -1.11
CA LEU A 65 9.85 5.33 -0.61
C LEU A 65 9.82 4.07 -1.45
N GLY A 66 10.94 3.75 -2.08
CA GLY A 66 11.08 2.55 -2.90
C GLY A 66 12.35 1.80 -2.55
N TYR A 67 12.24 0.48 -2.38
CA TYR A 67 13.39 -0.40 -2.18
C TYR A 67 13.05 -1.84 -2.55
N SER A 68 14.08 -2.67 -2.66
CA SER A 68 13.93 -4.10 -2.88
C SER A 68 14.04 -4.86 -1.56
N LEU A 69 13.18 -5.87 -1.41
CA LEU A 69 13.17 -6.74 -0.24
C LEU A 69 13.33 -8.18 -0.71
N ALA A 70 14.35 -8.86 -0.20
CA ALA A 70 14.58 -10.27 -0.47
C ALA A 70 13.98 -11.13 0.65
N LEU A 71 13.07 -12.03 0.29
CA LEU A 71 12.51 -13.01 1.20
C LEU A 71 13.15 -14.37 0.94
N ALA A 72 13.66 -15.00 1.99
CA ALA A 72 14.21 -16.34 1.95
C ALA A 72 13.27 -17.30 2.68
N GLY A 73 12.90 -18.40 2.02
CA GLY A 73 12.05 -19.44 2.57
C GLY A 73 10.57 -19.28 2.23
N ALA A 74 9.93 -20.42 2.00
CA ALA A 74 8.50 -20.49 1.66
C ALA A 74 7.62 -19.92 2.77
N GLU A 75 8.01 -20.06 4.03
CA GLU A 75 7.25 -19.56 5.19
C GLU A 75 7.15 -18.03 5.18
N ALA A 76 8.26 -17.33 4.93
CA ALA A 76 8.27 -15.86 4.88
C ALA A 76 7.37 -15.35 3.74
N ILE A 77 7.37 -16.03 2.60
CA ILE A 77 6.54 -15.68 1.45
C ILE A 77 5.05 -15.91 1.79
N ALA A 78 4.74 -17.04 2.43
CA ALA A 78 3.37 -17.35 2.87
C ALA A 78 2.86 -16.33 3.90
N ASP A 79 3.70 -15.94 4.84
CA ASP A 79 3.36 -14.92 5.85
C ASP A 79 3.06 -13.57 5.19
N LEU A 80 3.89 -13.14 4.24
CA LEU A 80 3.64 -11.90 3.51
C LEU A 80 2.32 -11.97 2.75
N LEU A 81 2.06 -13.06 2.06
CA LEU A 81 0.80 -13.24 1.32
C LEU A 81 -0.41 -13.17 2.25
N ALA A 82 -0.32 -13.79 3.43
CA ALA A 82 -1.39 -13.76 4.43
C ALA A 82 -1.63 -12.35 5.00
N MET A 83 -0.63 -11.49 5.01
CA MET A 83 -0.74 -10.10 5.46
C MET A 83 -1.39 -9.19 4.43
N THR A 84 -1.61 -9.65 3.22
CA THR A 84 -2.14 -8.84 2.13
C THR A 84 -3.54 -9.32 1.72
N PRO A 85 -4.39 -8.44 1.16
CA PRO A 85 -5.68 -8.86 0.62
C PRO A 85 -5.54 -9.76 -0.62
N HIS A 86 -4.35 -9.86 -1.20
CA HIS A 86 -4.09 -10.67 -2.38
C HIS A 86 -4.35 -12.15 -2.15
N LEU A 87 -4.16 -12.66 -0.93
CA LEU A 87 -4.45 -14.05 -0.59
C LEU A 87 -5.89 -14.45 -0.93
N TYR A 88 -6.84 -13.58 -0.59
CA TYR A 88 -8.27 -13.85 -0.80
C TYR A 88 -8.73 -13.64 -2.24
N ARG A 89 -7.97 -12.88 -3.02
CA ARG A 89 -8.28 -12.59 -4.43
C ARG A 89 -7.54 -13.49 -5.40
N ALA A 90 -6.54 -14.23 -4.92
CA ALA A 90 -5.74 -15.10 -5.74
C ALA A 90 -6.53 -16.33 -6.19
N SER A 91 -6.32 -16.78 -7.43
CA SER A 91 -6.81 -18.07 -7.92
C SER A 91 -6.08 -19.22 -7.22
N ALA A 92 -6.65 -20.42 -7.27
CA ALA A 92 -5.98 -21.61 -6.76
C ALA A 92 -4.62 -21.86 -7.42
N GLU A 93 -4.53 -21.63 -8.74
CA GLU A 93 -3.26 -21.72 -9.48
C GLU A 93 -2.25 -20.65 -9.03
N GLY A 94 -2.68 -19.43 -8.82
CA GLY A 94 -1.83 -18.35 -8.30
C GLY A 94 -1.30 -18.67 -6.91
N ARG A 95 -2.13 -19.20 -6.02
CA ARG A 95 -1.72 -19.64 -4.68
C ARG A 95 -0.70 -20.79 -4.76
N ALA A 96 -0.92 -21.74 -5.66
CA ALA A 96 -0.01 -22.85 -5.85
C ALA A 96 1.36 -22.38 -6.37
N ARG A 97 1.38 -21.42 -7.30
CA ARG A 97 2.63 -20.82 -7.77
C ARG A 97 3.40 -20.12 -6.65
N ALA A 98 2.70 -19.37 -5.82
CA ALA A 98 3.31 -18.69 -4.66
C ALA A 98 3.84 -19.70 -3.64
N ALA A 99 3.09 -20.76 -3.36
CA ALA A 99 3.49 -21.81 -2.41
C ALA A 99 4.71 -22.60 -2.87
N ALA A 100 4.98 -22.67 -4.18
CA ALA A 100 6.13 -23.36 -4.74
C ALA A 100 7.42 -22.55 -4.63
N LEU A 101 7.38 -21.29 -4.27
CA LEU A 101 8.55 -20.43 -4.18
C LEU A 101 9.31 -20.67 -2.87
N THR A 102 10.64 -20.70 -2.98
CA THR A 102 11.55 -20.79 -1.83
C THR A 102 12.31 -19.49 -1.60
N ALA A 103 12.29 -18.57 -2.55
CA ALA A 103 12.89 -17.24 -2.44
C ALA A 103 12.15 -16.28 -3.37
N LEU A 104 12.04 -15.03 -2.97
CA LEU A 104 11.39 -14.00 -3.78
C LEU A 104 11.99 -12.63 -3.44
N THR A 105 12.39 -11.89 -4.46
CA THR A 105 12.78 -10.49 -4.32
C THR A 105 11.60 -9.63 -4.75
N LEU A 106 11.20 -8.73 -3.88
CA LEU A 106 10.02 -7.88 -4.03
C LEU A 106 10.42 -6.41 -4.14
N THR A 107 9.61 -5.66 -4.86
CA THR A 107 9.66 -4.21 -4.85
C THR A 107 8.72 -3.70 -3.78
N VAL A 108 9.24 -2.89 -2.87
CA VAL A 108 8.43 -2.09 -1.94
C VAL A 108 8.36 -0.68 -2.50
N ASP A 109 7.14 -0.22 -2.75
CA ASP A 109 6.86 1.10 -3.32
C ASP A 109 5.70 1.70 -2.55
N VAL A 110 6.01 2.68 -1.69
CA VAL A 110 5.01 3.32 -0.85
C VAL A 110 5.08 4.83 -0.99
N ARG A 111 3.95 5.47 -0.76
CA ARG A 111 3.81 6.92 -0.79
C ARG A 111 3.35 7.40 0.57
N LEU A 112 4.06 8.40 1.09
CA LEU A 112 3.73 9.08 2.32
C LEU A 112 3.21 10.47 1.96
N ALA A 113 1.92 10.70 2.14
CA ALA A 113 1.29 11.99 1.92
C ALA A 113 1.04 12.66 3.27
N ARG A 114 1.38 13.94 3.36
CA ARG A 114 1.17 14.73 4.58
C ARG A 114 0.16 15.84 4.29
N PHE A 115 -0.78 15.99 5.19
CA PHE A 115 -1.84 17.00 5.11
C PHE A 115 -1.97 17.72 6.45
N ALA A 116 -2.23 19.01 6.40
CA ALA A 116 -2.56 19.79 7.59
C ALA A 116 -4.05 20.08 7.62
N ARG A 117 -4.68 19.93 8.80
CA ARG A 117 -6.08 20.30 8.97
C ARG A 117 -6.20 21.82 8.88
N LYS A 118 -7.09 22.28 8.00
CA LYS A 118 -7.39 23.69 7.87
C LYS A 118 -8.10 24.20 9.13
N ALA A 119 -7.90 25.46 9.45
CA ALA A 119 -8.75 26.15 10.41
C ALA A 119 -10.19 26.17 9.88
N ALA A 120 -11.13 25.91 10.77
CA ALA A 120 -12.55 25.90 10.42
C ALA A 120 -13.03 27.28 10.00
#